data_fead0d712c30db5934c3bfff939ea795
#
_entry.id   fead0d712c30db5934c3bfff939ea795
#
_cell.length_a   1.000
_cell.length_b   1.000
_cell.length_c   1.000
_cell.angle_alpha   90.00
_cell.angle_beta   90.00
_cell.angle_gamma   90.00
#
_symmetry.space_group_name_H-M   'P 1'
#
loop_
_entity.id
_entity.type
_entity.pdbx_description
1 polymer ?
#
loop_
_entity_poly.entity_id
_entity_poly.type
_entity_poly.pdbx_seq_one_letter_code
_entity_poly.pdbx_strand_id
1 'polypeptide(L)'
;NNQDVINKSNWIFFSVTPKVGDKIIKDLKFKSNQTIISFISTINLSELKKMIKVKSKIIRAIPLPPISIKKGPVPICPPNRQVKIFFDKIGSTIEIKNEKLSINFWSTSGMMASYHEMLRVMSNWLVKKGIKKQDAQKYITSLFLALSEDAVVNSNKDLKYLVKESQTPKGLNQQGLNTMSKKGVYKSVVNTLNSIHKRLNK
;
A
#
# COMPACT_ATOMS: atom_id res chain seq x y z
N ASN A 1 -16.14 -16.18 -22.18
CA ASN A 1 -16.74 -15.77 -20.91
C ASN A 1 -15.80 -16.01 -19.73
N ASN A 2 -16.17 -15.62 -18.50
CA ASN A 2 -15.33 -15.78 -17.30
C ASN A 2 -15.01 -17.24 -17.00
N GLN A 3 -15.94 -18.16 -17.24
CA GLN A 3 -15.72 -19.59 -16.98
C GLN A 3 -14.66 -20.18 -17.92
N ASP A 4 -14.60 -19.73 -19.18
CA ASP A 4 -13.58 -20.18 -20.14
C ASP A 4 -12.18 -19.75 -19.70
N VAL A 5 -12.05 -18.52 -19.18
CA VAL A 5 -10.79 -18.04 -18.61
C VAL A 5 -10.33 -18.94 -17.46
N ILE A 6 -11.25 -19.26 -16.53
CA ILE A 6 -10.97 -20.14 -15.38
C ILE A 6 -10.56 -21.53 -15.85
N ASN A 7 -11.28 -22.11 -16.82
CA ASN A 7 -11.02 -23.45 -17.30
C ASN A 7 -9.62 -23.60 -17.93
N LYS A 8 -9.09 -22.55 -18.53
CA LYS A 8 -7.79 -22.52 -19.26
C LYS A 8 -6.64 -22.00 -18.41
N SER A 9 -6.86 -21.56 -17.16
CA SER A 9 -5.85 -20.91 -16.34
C SER A 9 -5.51 -21.70 -15.09
N ASN A 10 -4.22 -21.66 -14.69
CA ASN A 10 -3.75 -22.19 -13.42
C ASN A 10 -3.75 -21.11 -12.31
N TRP A 11 -3.59 -19.84 -12.69
CA TRP A 11 -3.67 -18.69 -11.82
C TRP A 11 -4.85 -17.81 -12.21
N ILE A 12 -5.67 -17.48 -11.22
CA ILE A 12 -6.89 -16.67 -11.39
C ILE A 12 -6.75 -15.40 -10.55
N PHE A 13 -6.84 -14.24 -11.18
CA PHE A 13 -6.82 -12.95 -10.50
C PHE A 13 -8.21 -12.34 -10.46
N PHE A 14 -8.74 -12.09 -9.27
CA PHE A 14 -9.96 -11.32 -9.09
C PHE A 14 -9.62 -9.82 -8.97
N SER A 15 -9.68 -9.13 -10.11
CA SER A 15 -9.44 -7.69 -10.23
C SER A 15 -10.73 -6.96 -10.59
N VAL A 16 -11.74 -7.10 -9.76
CA VAL A 16 -13.07 -6.51 -9.93
C VAL A 16 -13.50 -5.78 -8.66
N THR A 17 -14.50 -4.90 -8.79
CA THR A 17 -15.05 -4.24 -7.60
C THR A 17 -15.75 -5.26 -6.67
N PRO A 18 -15.83 -5.00 -5.36
CA PRO A 18 -16.47 -5.91 -4.41
C PRO A 18 -17.87 -6.34 -4.82
N LYS A 19 -18.71 -5.38 -5.25
CA LYS A 19 -20.09 -5.64 -5.68
C LYS A 19 -20.18 -6.60 -6.89
N VAL A 20 -19.24 -6.49 -7.81
CA VAL A 20 -19.15 -7.38 -8.97
C VAL A 20 -18.62 -8.74 -8.55
N GLY A 21 -17.56 -8.77 -7.72
CA GLY A 21 -16.96 -10.01 -7.24
C GLY A 21 -17.95 -10.88 -6.46
N ASP A 22 -18.73 -10.30 -5.56
CA ASP A 22 -19.76 -11.04 -4.79
C ASP A 22 -20.80 -11.72 -5.70
N LYS A 23 -21.16 -11.09 -6.82
CA LYS A 23 -22.11 -11.68 -7.78
C LYS A 23 -21.50 -12.81 -8.61
N ILE A 24 -20.33 -12.56 -9.22
CA ILE A 24 -19.81 -13.48 -10.25
C ILE A 24 -19.06 -14.68 -9.68
N ILE A 25 -18.37 -14.54 -8.55
CA ILE A 25 -17.49 -15.62 -8.02
C ILE A 25 -18.31 -16.87 -7.63
N LYS A 26 -19.52 -16.68 -7.09
CA LYS A 26 -20.39 -17.76 -6.62
C LYS A 26 -20.88 -18.68 -7.74
N ASP A 27 -21.00 -18.16 -8.97
CA ASP A 27 -21.50 -18.86 -10.14
C ASP A 27 -20.39 -19.57 -10.94
N LEU A 28 -19.12 -19.30 -10.59
CA LEU A 28 -17.97 -19.86 -11.28
C LEU A 28 -17.51 -21.16 -10.68
N LYS A 29 -17.08 -22.09 -11.54
CA LYS A 29 -16.54 -23.40 -11.14
C LYS A 29 -15.02 -23.39 -11.20
N PHE A 30 -14.38 -23.64 -10.05
CA PHE A 30 -12.93 -23.64 -9.90
C PHE A 30 -12.40 -25.07 -9.79
N LYS A 31 -11.07 -25.24 -10.02
CA LYS A 31 -10.34 -26.51 -9.86
C LYS A 31 -9.47 -26.45 -8.62
N SER A 32 -9.26 -27.59 -7.95
CA SER A 32 -8.46 -27.66 -6.72
C SER A 32 -6.98 -27.35 -6.90
N ASN A 33 -6.44 -27.54 -8.11
CA ASN A 33 -5.04 -27.25 -8.45
C ASN A 33 -4.78 -25.78 -8.81
N GLN A 34 -5.80 -24.92 -8.86
CA GLN A 34 -5.66 -23.50 -9.19
C GLN A 34 -5.16 -22.69 -8.00
N THR A 35 -4.41 -21.61 -8.32
CA THR A 35 -4.04 -20.56 -7.37
C THR A 35 -4.90 -19.34 -7.65
N ILE A 36 -5.71 -18.94 -6.67
CA ILE A 36 -6.65 -17.82 -6.79
C ILE A 36 -6.09 -16.65 -6.00
N ILE A 37 -5.92 -15.52 -6.66
CA ILE A 37 -5.37 -14.29 -6.09
C ILE A 37 -6.45 -13.22 -6.14
N SER A 38 -6.91 -12.76 -4.98
CA SER A 38 -7.96 -11.75 -4.87
C SER A 38 -7.38 -10.38 -4.52
N PHE A 39 -7.71 -9.38 -5.34
CA PHE A 39 -7.44 -7.97 -5.08
C PHE A 39 -8.63 -7.26 -4.40
N ILE A 40 -9.69 -8.01 -4.11
CA ILE A 40 -10.92 -7.47 -3.51
C ILE A 40 -10.67 -7.25 -2.01
N SER A 41 -10.49 -6.00 -1.60
CA SER A 41 -10.12 -5.65 -0.23
C SER A 41 -11.19 -5.98 0.82
N THR A 42 -12.46 -5.96 0.45
CA THR A 42 -13.60 -6.15 1.36
C THR A 42 -14.07 -7.60 1.51
N ILE A 43 -13.60 -8.54 0.67
CA ILE A 43 -13.94 -9.97 0.79
C ILE A 43 -12.77 -10.69 1.44
N ASN A 44 -13.00 -11.25 2.65
CA ASN A 44 -11.96 -11.93 3.40
C ASN A 44 -11.74 -13.39 2.94
N LEU A 45 -10.68 -14.03 3.43
CA LEU A 45 -10.34 -15.42 3.05
C LEU A 45 -11.44 -16.44 3.37
N SER A 46 -12.15 -16.26 4.48
CA SER A 46 -13.24 -17.15 4.85
C SER A 46 -14.41 -17.05 3.86
N GLU A 47 -14.76 -15.83 3.47
CA GLU A 47 -15.80 -15.58 2.47
C GLU A 47 -15.40 -16.11 1.09
N LEU A 48 -14.16 -15.86 0.66
CA LEU A 48 -13.63 -16.40 -0.60
C LEU A 48 -13.69 -17.92 -0.63
N LYS A 49 -13.29 -18.59 0.46
CA LYS A 49 -13.39 -20.06 0.57
C LYS A 49 -14.82 -20.58 0.43
N LYS A 50 -15.79 -19.89 1.04
CA LYS A 50 -17.23 -20.24 0.91
C LYS A 50 -17.75 -20.07 -0.51
N MET A 51 -17.31 -19.02 -1.22
CA MET A 51 -17.71 -18.76 -2.60
C MET A 51 -17.09 -19.75 -3.59
N ILE A 52 -15.81 -20.06 -3.42
CA ILE A 52 -15.02 -20.87 -4.35
C ILE A 52 -15.39 -22.39 -4.25
N LYS A 53 -15.81 -22.85 -3.07
CA LYS A 53 -16.33 -24.22 -2.81
C LYS A 53 -15.37 -25.38 -3.10
N VAL A 54 -14.14 -25.13 -3.54
CA VAL A 54 -13.12 -26.17 -3.76
C VAL A 54 -11.86 -25.89 -2.95
N LYS A 55 -11.10 -26.93 -2.63
CA LYS A 55 -9.84 -26.80 -1.86
C LYS A 55 -8.70 -26.31 -2.77
N SER A 56 -8.75 -25.04 -3.18
CA SER A 56 -7.71 -24.36 -3.96
C SER A 56 -6.83 -23.47 -3.07
N LYS A 57 -5.68 -23.03 -3.60
CA LYS A 57 -4.83 -22.05 -2.93
C LYS A 57 -5.44 -20.67 -3.13
N ILE A 58 -5.88 -20.03 -2.06
CA ILE A 58 -6.48 -18.69 -2.11
C ILE A 58 -5.57 -17.72 -1.37
N ILE A 59 -5.13 -16.67 -2.07
CA ILE A 59 -4.27 -15.62 -1.56
C ILE A 59 -4.97 -14.27 -1.79
N ARG A 60 -5.03 -13.45 -0.77
CA ARG A 60 -5.38 -12.04 -0.92
C ARG A 60 -4.11 -11.24 -1.17
N ALA A 61 -4.14 -10.35 -2.16
CA ALA A 61 -3.05 -9.45 -2.48
C ALA A 61 -3.63 -8.06 -2.76
N ILE A 62 -3.07 -7.02 -2.15
CA ILE A 62 -3.60 -5.66 -2.31
C ILE A 62 -2.49 -4.76 -2.87
N PRO A 63 -2.20 -4.87 -4.18
CA PRO A 63 -1.28 -3.96 -4.83
C PRO A 63 -1.84 -2.54 -4.84
N LEU A 64 -0.97 -1.56 -4.63
CA LEU A 64 -1.32 -0.14 -4.73
C LEU A 64 -1.09 0.38 -6.16
N PRO A 65 -1.71 1.50 -6.58
CA PRO A 65 -1.56 2.05 -7.92
C PRO A 65 -0.12 2.19 -8.44
N PRO A 66 0.90 2.52 -7.62
CA PRO A 66 2.28 2.60 -8.09
C PRO A 66 2.88 1.27 -8.62
N ILE A 67 2.18 0.15 -8.47
CA ILE A 67 2.60 -1.13 -9.10
C ILE A 67 2.67 -1.02 -10.63
N SER A 68 1.93 -0.11 -11.25
CA SER A 68 2.00 0.18 -12.68
C SER A 68 3.38 0.63 -13.16
N ILE A 69 4.16 1.21 -12.27
CA ILE A 69 5.56 1.61 -12.49
C ILE A 69 6.55 0.67 -11.75
N LYS A 70 6.10 -0.52 -11.39
CA LYS A 70 6.88 -1.55 -10.67
C LYS A 70 7.42 -1.08 -9.31
N LYS A 71 6.64 -0.30 -8.58
CA LYS A 71 7.00 0.25 -7.27
C LYS A 71 5.86 0.02 -6.26
N GLY A 72 6.23 0.01 -4.99
CA GLY A 72 5.31 -0.02 -3.87
C GLY A 72 5.11 -1.40 -3.25
N PRO A 73 4.55 -1.44 -2.04
CA PRO A 73 4.33 -2.68 -1.30
C PRO A 73 3.13 -3.46 -1.86
N VAL A 74 3.26 -4.79 -1.86
CA VAL A 74 2.17 -5.72 -2.14
C VAL A 74 1.99 -6.64 -0.94
N PRO A 75 1.11 -6.29 0.00
CA PRO A 75 0.74 -7.19 1.08
C PRO A 75 0.04 -8.43 0.53
N ILE A 76 0.49 -9.63 0.91
CA ILE A 76 -0.16 -10.89 0.56
C ILE A 76 -0.51 -11.69 1.83
N CYS A 77 -1.66 -12.34 1.83
CA CYS A 77 -2.14 -13.20 2.92
C CYS A 77 -2.95 -14.39 2.38
N PRO A 78 -2.67 -15.62 2.81
CA PRO A 78 -1.53 -16.06 3.59
C PRO A 78 -0.21 -15.98 2.80
N PRO A 79 0.96 -16.19 3.45
CA PRO A 79 2.25 -16.31 2.78
C PRO A 79 2.23 -17.38 1.70
N ASN A 80 2.81 -17.07 0.53
CA ASN A 80 2.94 -18.02 -0.57
C ASN A 80 4.17 -17.69 -1.41
N ARG A 81 5.16 -18.59 -1.43
CA ARG A 81 6.44 -18.38 -2.12
C ARG A 81 6.30 -18.06 -3.61
N GLN A 82 5.42 -18.75 -4.34
CA GLN A 82 5.25 -18.53 -5.78
C GLN A 82 4.62 -17.16 -6.07
N VAL A 83 3.60 -16.80 -5.29
CA VAL A 83 2.93 -15.49 -5.39
C VAL A 83 3.87 -14.36 -4.99
N LYS A 84 4.70 -14.58 -3.95
CA LYS A 84 5.77 -13.64 -3.57
C LYS A 84 6.75 -13.39 -4.72
N ILE A 85 7.31 -14.45 -5.32
CA ILE A 85 8.24 -14.33 -6.46
C ILE A 85 7.61 -13.58 -7.64
N PHE A 86 6.31 -13.78 -7.87
CA PHE A 86 5.59 -13.05 -8.92
C PHE A 86 5.51 -11.55 -8.62
N PHE A 87 5.05 -11.18 -7.42
CA PHE A 87 4.89 -9.77 -7.06
C PHE A 87 6.21 -9.03 -6.83
N ASP A 88 7.28 -9.71 -6.40
CA ASP A 88 8.61 -9.12 -6.26
C ASP A 88 9.21 -8.63 -7.60
N LYS A 89 8.66 -9.07 -8.73
CA LYS A 89 9.04 -8.55 -10.07
C LYS A 89 8.42 -7.18 -10.38
N ILE A 90 7.37 -6.79 -9.66
CA ILE A 90 6.57 -5.59 -9.94
C ILE A 90 6.30 -4.74 -8.70
N GLY A 91 6.91 -5.07 -7.56
CA GLY A 91 6.77 -4.35 -6.29
C GLY A 91 7.57 -5.02 -5.19
N SER A 92 7.27 -4.70 -3.94
CA SER A 92 7.89 -5.29 -2.75
C SER A 92 6.85 -6.10 -1.98
N THR A 93 6.95 -7.42 -1.97
CA THR A 93 5.96 -8.28 -1.32
C THR A 93 6.12 -8.28 0.20
N ILE A 94 5.03 -8.04 0.92
CA ILE A 94 4.95 -8.15 2.38
C ILE A 94 4.05 -9.33 2.74
N GLU A 95 4.64 -10.39 3.31
CA GLU A 95 3.91 -11.59 3.69
C GLU A 95 3.22 -11.43 5.05
N ILE A 96 1.90 -11.59 5.09
CA ILE A 96 1.06 -11.45 6.28
C ILE A 96 0.56 -12.84 6.69
N LYS A 97 0.97 -13.33 7.86
CA LYS A 97 0.55 -14.64 8.37
C LYS A 97 -0.88 -14.64 8.91
N ASN A 98 -1.30 -13.55 9.51
CA ASN A 98 -2.63 -13.40 10.11
C ASN A 98 -3.44 -12.35 9.34
N GLU A 99 -4.53 -12.77 8.70
CA GLU A 99 -5.37 -11.89 7.89
C GLU A 99 -5.92 -10.69 8.67
N LYS A 100 -6.21 -10.85 9.96
CA LYS A 100 -6.69 -9.75 10.80
C LYS A 100 -5.71 -8.58 10.85
N LEU A 101 -4.40 -8.81 10.65
CA LEU A 101 -3.38 -7.77 10.60
C LEU A 101 -3.35 -7.01 9.27
N SER A 102 -3.96 -7.54 8.21
CA SER A 102 -4.00 -6.90 6.89
C SER A 102 -4.64 -5.51 6.93
N ILE A 103 -5.63 -5.32 7.80
CA ILE A 103 -6.34 -4.05 7.96
C ILE A 103 -5.41 -2.91 8.40
N ASN A 104 -4.33 -3.22 9.15
CA ASN A 104 -3.36 -2.22 9.58
C ASN A 104 -2.60 -1.64 8.38
N PHE A 105 -2.21 -2.50 7.42
CA PHE A 105 -1.55 -2.06 6.18
C PHE A 105 -2.51 -1.23 5.31
N TRP A 106 -3.78 -1.63 5.24
CA TRP A 106 -4.78 -0.85 4.48
C TRP A 106 -5.06 0.51 5.11
N SER A 107 -5.04 0.60 6.43
CA SER A 107 -5.17 1.88 7.15
C SER A 107 -4.05 2.84 6.74
N THR A 108 -2.80 2.36 6.68
CA THR A 108 -1.66 3.20 6.25
C THR A 108 -1.75 3.58 4.77
N SER A 109 -2.25 2.69 3.91
CA SER A 109 -2.47 2.98 2.49
C SER A 109 -3.50 4.10 2.26
N GLY A 110 -4.41 4.34 3.21
CA GLY A 110 -5.35 5.46 3.19
C GLY A 110 -4.70 6.85 3.26
N MET A 111 -3.37 6.92 3.53
CA MET A 111 -2.62 8.18 3.59
C MET A 111 -2.09 8.66 2.24
N MET A 112 -2.31 7.94 1.12
CA MET A 112 -1.76 8.32 -0.19
C MET A 112 -2.17 9.73 -0.63
N ALA A 113 -3.44 10.10 -0.50
CA ALA A 113 -3.90 11.43 -0.88
C ALA A 113 -3.28 12.52 0.00
N SER A 114 -3.16 12.28 1.32
CA SER A 114 -2.52 13.20 2.25
C SER A 114 -1.03 13.40 1.95
N TYR A 115 -0.35 12.34 1.54
CA TYR A 115 1.04 12.43 1.07
C TYR A 115 1.17 13.33 -0.18
N HIS A 116 0.35 13.10 -1.21
CA HIS A 116 0.36 13.93 -2.41
C HIS A 116 -0.01 15.39 -2.12
N GLU A 117 -0.95 15.62 -1.19
CA GLU A 117 -1.31 16.96 -0.75
C GLU A 117 -0.13 17.67 -0.06
N MET A 118 0.64 16.97 0.74
CA MET A 118 1.86 17.52 1.34
C MET A 118 2.86 17.97 0.26
N LEU A 119 3.12 17.14 -0.77
CA LEU A 119 3.98 17.51 -1.89
C LEU A 119 3.43 18.75 -2.63
N ARG A 120 2.11 18.81 -2.85
CA ARG A 120 1.44 19.94 -3.50
C ARG A 120 1.61 21.22 -2.70
N VAL A 121 1.40 21.20 -1.40
CA VAL A 121 1.53 22.37 -0.51
C VAL A 121 2.96 22.91 -0.52
N MET A 122 3.96 22.02 -0.44
CA MET A 122 5.37 22.39 -0.48
C MET A 122 5.77 22.98 -1.84
N SER A 123 5.32 22.37 -2.93
CA SER A 123 5.55 22.91 -4.29
C SER A 123 4.93 24.27 -4.47
N ASN A 124 3.69 24.47 -4.01
CA ASN A 124 3.02 25.78 -4.10
C ASN A 124 3.71 26.86 -3.24
N TRP A 125 4.31 26.47 -2.13
CA TRP A 125 5.10 27.41 -1.32
C TRP A 125 6.32 27.93 -2.11
N LEU A 126 7.04 27.03 -2.83
CA LEU A 126 8.15 27.41 -3.71
C LEU A 126 7.68 28.35 -4.83
N VAL A 127 6.52 28.05 -5.45
CA VAL A 127 5.94 28.92 -6.49
C VAL A 127 5.65 30.32 -5.95
N LYS A 128 5.09 30.43 -4.75
CA LYS A 128 4.86 31.71 -4.08
C LYS A 128 6.17 32.47 -3.75
N LYS A 129 7.32 31.79 -3.73
CA LYS A 129 8.67 32.37 -3.56
C LYS A 129 9.36 32.64 -4.89
N GLY A 130 8.64 32.59 -6.03
CA GLY A 130 9.15 32.95 -7.35
C GLY A 130 9.73 31.79 -8.18
N ILE A 131 9.67 30.56 -7.69
CA ILE A 131 10.14 29.39 -8.46
C ILE A 131 9.08 29.01 -9.49
N LYS A 132 9.49 28.67 -10.72
CA LYS A 132 8.60 28.16 -11.76
C LYS A 132 7.93 26.87 -11.28
N LYS A 133 6.63 26.71 -11.57
CA LYS A 133 5.81 25.58 -11.09
C LYS A 133 6.43 24.22 -11.43
N GLN A 134 6.94 24.06 -12.64
CA GLN A 134 7.54 22.81 -13.09
C GLN A 134 8.80 22.46 -12.27
N ASP A 135 9.67 23.43 -12.03
CA ASP A 135 10.90 23.24 -11.25
C ASP A 135 10.58 22.97 -9.78
N ALA A 136 9.60 23.66 -9.20
CA ALA A 136 9.12 23.44 -7.84
C ALA A 136 8.60 22.01 -7.66
N GLN A 137 7.75 21.53 -8.56
CA GLN A 137 7.23 20.16 -8.53
C GLN A 137 8.35 19.12 -8.70
N LYS A 138 9.25 19.32 -9.67
CA LYS A 138 10.40 18.44 -9.91
C LYS A 138 11.29 18.36 -8.69
N TYR A 139 11.61 19.49 -8.07
CA TYR A 139 12.47 19.53 -6.87
C TYR A 139 11.83 18.76 -5.71
N ILE A 140 10.56 19.06 -5.37
CA ILE A 140 9.87 18.43 -4.24
C ILE A 140 9.71 16.92 -4.45
N THR A 141 9.31 16.49 -5.65
CA THR A 141 9.14 15.06 -5.91
C THR A 141 10.47 14.30 -5.89
N SER A 142 11.56 14.88 -6.43
CA SER A 142 12.89 14.29 -6.38
C SER A 142 13.44 14.21 -4.95
N LEU A 143 13.21 15.25 -4.13
CA LEU A 143 13.61 15.27 -2.73
C LEU A 143 12.94 14.11 -1.95
N PHE A 144 11.61 13.99 -2.04
CA PHE A 144 10.89 12.94 -1.31
C PHE A 144 11.16 11.54 -1.85
N LEU A 145 11.46 11.40 -3.14
CA LEU A 145 11.92 10.14 -3.70
C LEU A 145 13.26 9.73 -3.07
N ALA A 146 14.24 10.61 -3.04
CA ALA A 146 15.56 10.34 -2.46
C ALA A 146 15.46 9.98 -0.96
N LEU A 147 14.68 10.73 -0.18
CA LEU A 147 14.46 10.42 1.23
C LEU A 147 13.76 9.08 1.45
N SER A 148 12.83 8.71 0.57
CA SER A 148 12.16 7.42 0.64
C SER A 148 13.08 6.26 0.26
N GLU A 149 13.96 6.45 -0.73
CA GLU A 149 14.95 5.44 -1.14
C GLU A 149 15.99 5.24 -0.02
N ASP A 150 16.47 6.31 0.61
CA ASP A 150 17.35 6.21 1.79
C ASP A 150 16.67 5.44 2.94
N ALA A 151 15.38 5.73 3.20
CA ALA A 151 14.62 5.00 4.21
C ALA A 151 14.45 3.52 3.87
N VAL A 152 14.30 3.16 2.59
CA VAL A 152 14.24 1.75 2.14
C VAL A 152 15.57 1.04 2.37
N VAL A 153 16.69 1.67 2.01
CA VAL A 153 18.04 1.12 2.23
C VAL A 153 18.30 0.86 3.72
N ASN A 154 17.80 1.73 4.59
CA ASN A 154 17.96 1.64 6.04
C ASN A 154 16.77 0.96 6.76
N SER A 155 15.87 0.29 6.03
CA SER A 155 14.63 -0.29 6.59
C SER A 155 14.84 -1.43 7.61
N ASN A 156 16.06 -1.97 7.72
CA ASN A 156 16.46 -2.92 8.75
C ASN A 156 16.82 -2.27 10.09
N LYS A 157 16.93 -0.93 10.15
CA LYS A 157 17.16 -0.13 11.35
C LYS A 157 15.85 0.50 11.83
N ASP A 158 15.80 0.95 13.08
CA ASP A 158 14.73 1.81 13.54
C ASP A 158 14.77 3.13 12.76
N LEU A 159 13.64 3.56 12.17
CA LEU A 159 13.54 4.82 11.43
C LEU A 159 13.90 6.05 12.28
N LYS A 160 13.85 5.94 13.61
CA LYS A 160 14.35 6.95 14.54
C LYS A 160 15.84 7.28 14.31
N TYR A 161 16.61 6.31 13.80
CA TYR A 161 18.00 6.53 13.40
C TYR A 161 18.07 7.62 12.31
N LEU A 162 17.29 7.51 11.24
CA LEU A 162 17.26 8.51 10.15
C LEU A 162 16.81 9.88 10.65
N VAL A 163 15.83 9.92 11.54
CA VAL A 163 15.39 11.18 12.17
C VAL A 163 16.56 11.85 12.90
N LYS A 164 17.39 11.09 13.61
CA LYS A 164 18.57 11.62 14.32
C LYS A 164 19.65 12.07 13.37
N GLU A 165 20.03 11.23 12.40
CA GLU A 165 21.11 11.52 11.44
C GLU A 165 20.80 12.71 10.51
N SER A 166 19.52 12.95 10.23
CA SER A 166 19.09 14.09 9.42
C SER A 166 19.17 15.44 10.15
N GLN A 167 19.55 15.46 11.44
CA GLN A 167 19.59 16.66 12.24
C GLN A 167 21.01 17.10 12.56
N THR A 168 21.26 18.38 12.41
CA THR A 168 22.44 19.05 13.01
C THR A 168 21.96 19.97 14.14
N PRO A 169 22.70 20.09 15.25
CA PRO A 169 22.33 20.99 16.34
C PRO A 169 22.07 22.42 15.83
N LYS A 170 20.90 22.97 16.16
CA LYS A 170 20.42 24.30 15.70
C LYS A 170 20.26 24.41 14.18
N GLY A 171 20.27 23.28 13.43
CA GLY A 171 20.10 23.24 11.98
C GLY A 171 18.65 23.37 11.55
N LEU A 172 18.44 23.57 10.23
CA LEU A 172 17.11 23.76 9.62
C LEU A 172 16.22 22.52 9.80
N ASN A 173 16.79 21.31 9.70
CA ASN A 173 16.02 20.06 9.87
C ASN A 173 15.51 19.91 11.31
N GLN A 174 16.34 20.26 12.31
CA GLN A 174 15.91 20.26 13.71
C GLN A 174 14.81 21.31 13.95
N GLN A 175 14.93 22.49 13.37
CA GLN A 175 13.90 23.54 13.45
C GLN A 175 12.58 23.05 12.84
N GLY A 176 12.62 22.45 11.65
CA GLY A 176 11.45 21.89 10.97
C GLY A 176 10.75 20.81 11.81
N LEU A 177 11.52 19.82 12.30
CA LEU A 177 11.01 18.75 13.15
C LEU A 177 10.33 19.30 14.41
N ASN A 178 10.99 20.21 15.12
CA ASN A 178 10.46 20.81 16.36
C ASN A 178 9.17 21.60 16.10
N THR A 179 9.14 22.36 15.00
CA THR A 179 7.96 23.15 14.62
C THR A 179 6.76 22.25 14.31
N MET A 180 6.95 21.20 13.50
CA MET A 180 5.89 20.24 13.16
C MET A 180 5.42 19.46 14.38
N SER A 181 6.34 19.05 15.26
CA SER A 181 6.01 18.38 16.52
C SER A 181 5.17 19.27 17.43
N LYS A 182 5.58 20.54 17.66
CA LYS A 182 4.82 21.53 18.43
C LYS A 182 3.42 21.78 17.86
N LYS A 183 3.27 21.79 16.55
CA LYS A 183 1.98 21.94 15.85
C LYS A 183 1.14 20.64 15.84
N GLY A 184 1.62 19.57 16.44
CA GLY A 184 0.89 18.31 16.55
C GLY A 184 0.72 17.53 15.25
N VAL A 185 1.55 17.81 14.22
CA VAL A 185 1.45 17.17 12.89
C VAL A 185 1.56 15.65 13.01
N TYR A 186 2.57 15.13 13.73
CA TYR A 186 2.77 13.69 13.89
C TYR A 186 1.65 13.02 14.70
N LYS A 187 1.10 13.72 15.71
CA LYS A 187 -0.08 13.27 16.45
C LYS A 187 -1.31 13.21 15.53
N SER A 188 -1.48 14.17 14.64
CA SER A 188 -2.56 14.19 13.64
C SER A 188 -2.46 13.00 12.69
N VAL A 189 -1.25 12.62 12.25
CA VAL A 189 -1.05 11.41 11.43
C VAL A 189 -1.58 10.17 12.15
N VAL A 190 -1.18 9.94 13.42
CA VAL A 190 -1.65 8.80 14.22
C VAL A 190 -3.16 8.81 14.38
N ASN A 191 -3.76 9.97 14.71
CA ASN A 191 -5.20 10.11 14.85
C ASN A 191 -5.95 9.78 13.55
N THR A 192 -5.40 10.20 12.40
CA THR A 192 -5.97 9.90 11.09
C THR A 192 -5.92 8.41 10.80
N LEU A 193 -4.78 7.74 11.06
CA LEU A 193 -4.65 6.29 10.92
C LEU A 193 -5.66 5.55 11.80
N ASN A 194 -5.83 5.96 13.05
CA ASN A 194 -6.82 5.37 13.97
C ASN A 194 -8.26 5.55 13.45
N SER A 195 -8.58 6.71 12.88
CA SER A 195 -9.89 6.99 12.29
C SER A 195 -10.18 6.08 11.09
N ILE A 196 -9.21 5.94 10.17
CA ILE A 196 -9.32 5.05 9.00
C ILE A 196 -9.45 3.59 9.47
N HIS A 197 -8.61 3.17 10.42
CA HIS A 197 -8.65 1.82 10.99
C HIS A 197 -10.01 1.51 11.62
N LYS A 198 -10.58 2.44 12.40
CA LYS A 198 -11.92 2.29 12.97
C LYS A 198 -13.01 2.13 11.90
N ARG A 199 -12.89 2.85 10.77
CA ARG A 199 -13.83 2.73 9.64
C ARG A 199 -13.74 1.36 8.96
N LEU A 200 -12.54 0.79 8.83
CA LEU A 200 -12.32 -0.49 8.19
C LEU A 200 -12.70 -1.70 9.07
N ASN A 201 -12.84 -1.50 10.38
CA ASN A 201 -13.26 -2.52 11.35
C ASN A 201 -14.78 -2.55 11.60
N LYS A 202 -15.55 -1.71 10.91
CA LYS A 202 -17.03 -1.74 10.92
C LYS A 202 -17.54 -2.68 9.84
#